data_960f1dbcaba14f8ed5c9ac4132766db0
#
_entry.id   960f1dbcaba14f8ed5c9ac4132766db0
#
_cell.length_a   1.000
_cell.length_b   1.000
_cell.length_c   1.000
_cell.angle_alpha   90.00
_cell.angle_beta   90.00
_cell.angle_gamma   90.00
#
_symmetry.space_group_name_H-M   'P 1'
#
loop_
_entity.id
_entity.type
_entity.pdbx_description
1 polymer ?
#
loop_
_entity_poly.entity_id
_entity_poly.type
_entity_poly.pdbx_seq_one_letter_code
_entity_poly.pdbx_strand_id
1 'polypeptide(L)'
;MLKLFLTYFFLCSVFLLQAIEFKKDVIYKKIDQRELKLDIMYTKGAKMRPLVMCIHGGGWMGGHRSMYHSRMRKIAEEGYVAATLEYRFAPRTIWPGQLEDVQAAHKFLVKNAAKYGIDPERIGAWGESAGGHLSLLLGLMPKEKGESLRLRGVVNYFGPTEFRQTDRIQGAGRFMLMTLMGGRLENKKEILTEASPMFHIGRTDPPILTLHGTKDRLVPIEGSELLHEEMIKAQVPGQLFPMENTGHGMGGDRKKGQALLRNFFFDYLKSSEMKLLAHEDFDKGTSRWEPTDPKAWKIVTENGRSFYSLHAKSNYKTKVRSPFNISLLKESEVGDFVLDVDLRSTIKVYGHQDLCLFFGHQDPEHYYYVHLGRKADAHANSIFLVNNAPRVSIAKTRTDGTDWSRGWHRARIRREAASGKIEVYFDDMQKPIMTTVDKTFTHGRVGIGSFDDTGDFDAIRLWGKKIKKRK
;
A
#
# COMPACT_ATOMS: atom_id res chain seq x y z
N MET A 1 16.42 60.12 -26.34
CA MET A 1 17.13 58.90 -25.91
C MET A 1 16.69 58.59 -24.47
N LEU A 2 15.70 57.71 -24.34
CA LEU A 2 15.13 57.32 -23.06
C LEU A 2 15.62 55.91 -22.74
N LYS A 3 16.43 55.71 -21.71
CA LYS A 3 16.96 54.42 -21.27
C LYS A 3 15.91 53.77 -20.39
N LEU A 4 15.30 52.68 -20.87
CA LEU A 4 14.45 51.78 -20.11
C LEU A 4 15.36 50.89 -19.21
N PHE A 5 15.25 51.04 -17.90
CA PHE A 5 15.81 50.08 -16.93
C PHE A 5 14.78 48.94 -16.74
N LEU A 6 15.07 47.77 -17.27
CA LEU A 6 14.35 46.54 -16.90
C LEU A 6 14.93 46.01 -15.58
N THR A 7 14.16 46.12 -14.52
CA THR A 7 14.47 45.53 -13.23
C THR A 7 13.94 44.08 -13.26
N TYR A 8 14.83 43.09 -13.40
CA TYR A 8 14.51 41.69 -13.19
C TYR A 8 14.29 41.44 -11.69
N PHE A 9 13.04 41.20 -11.31
CA PHE A 9 12.69 40.68 -9.99
C PHE A 9 12.96 39.13 -10.04
N PHE A 10 14.12 38.73 -9.51
CA PHE A 10 14.39 37.34 -9.19
C PHE A 10 13.54 36.98 -7.95
N LEU A 11 12.41 36.31 -8.17
CA LEU A 11 11.69 35.64 -7.09
C LEU A 11 12.51 34.43 -6.65
N CYS A 12 13.43 34.66 -5.72
CA CYS A 12 14.12 33.59 -5.01
C CYS A 12 13.10 32.94 -4.07
N SER A 13 12.53 31.82 -4.49
CA SER A 13 11.71 30.97 -3.62
C SER A 13 12.62 30.43 -2.53
N VAL A 14 12.71 31.15 -1.41
CA VAL A 14 13.36 30.65 -0.20
C VAL A 14 12.54 29.47 0.29
N PHE A 15 12.95 28.26 -0.07
CA PHE A 15 12.54 27.07 0.65
C PHE A 15 13.06 27.22 2.08
N LEU A 16 12.23 27.78 2.98
CA LEU A 16 12.47 27.70 4.40
C LEU A 16 12.54 26.20 4.76
N LEU A 17 13.75 25.69 4.95
CA LEU A 17 13.96 24.39 5.59
C LEU A 17 13.29 24.48 6.97
N GLN A 18 12.10 23.92 7.09
CA GLN A 18 11.42 23.90 8.38
C GLN A 18 12.27 23.06 9.35
N ALA A 19 12.70 23.66 10.45
CA ALA A 19 13.51 22.98 11.45
C ALA A 19 12.76 21.74 11.99
N ILE A 20 13.46 20.61 12.02
CA ILE A 20 12.95 19.37 12.62
C ILE A 20 13.05 19.51 14.13
N GLU A 21 11.92 19.39 14.81
CA GLU A 21 11.89 19.19 16.25
C GLU A 21 12.15 17.75 16.62
N PHE A 22 12.93 17.56 17.65
CA PHE A 22 13.23 16.26 18.23
C PHE A 22 12.86 16.25 19.71
N LYS A 23 11.75 15.60 20.05
CA LYS A 23 11.30 15.38 21.42
C LYS A 23 11.74 13.98 21.86
N LYS A 24 12.64 13.93 22.83
CA LYS A 24 13.14 12.71 23.45
C LYS A 24 12.42 12.42 24.75
N ASP A 25 12.49 11.14 25.16
CA ASP A 25 12.11 10.67 26.48
C ASP A 25 10.66 11.01 26.88
N VAL A 26 9.77 11.01 25.89
CA VAL A 26 8.33 11.23 26.11
C VAL A 26 7.74 9.98 26.74
N ILE A 27 7.28 10.04 27.98
CA ILE A 27 6.65 8.93 28.70
C ILE A 27 5.29 8.65 28.06
N TYR A 28 5.09 7.44 27.55
CA TYR A 28 3.84 7.01 26.98
C TYR A 28 3.07 6.00 27.84
N LYS A 29 3.78 5.28 28.72
CA LYS A 29 3.19 4.28 29.63
C LYS A 29 3.98 4.22 30.93
N LYS A 30 3.28 4.08 32.04
CA LYS A 30 3.87 3.78 33.35
C LYS A 30 3.37 2.41 33.81
N ILE A 31 4.27 1.55 34.24
CA ILE A 31 3.99 0.22 34.79
C ILE A 31 4.81 0.11 36.07
N ASP A 32 4.13 0.09 37.19
CA ASP A 32 4.76 0.15 38.51
C ASP A 32 5.74 1.35 38.60
N GLN A 33 7.00 1.11 38.86
CA GLN A 33 8.04 2.15 38.93
C GLN A 33 8.76 2.37 37.59
N ARG A 34 8.38 1.62 36.51
CA ARG A 34 9.01 1.73 35.20
C ARG A 34 8.24 2.67 34.27
N GLU A 35 8.95 3.62 33.69
CA GLU A 35 8.44 4.48 32.64
C GLU A 35 8.92 3.97 31.28
N LEU A 36 7.97 3.71 30.36
CA LEU A 36 8.29 3.42 28.98
C LEU A 36 8.20 4.71 28.16
N LYS A 37 9.24 4.94 27.37
CA LYS A 37 9.47 6.20 26.68
C LYS A 37 9.47 6.03 25.17
N LEU A 38 9.12 7.09 24.48
CA LEU A 38 9.24 7.19 23.03
C LEU A 38 9.92 8.51 22.64
N ASP A 39 10.50 8.52 21.44
CA ASP A 39 11.10 9.71 20.84
C ASP A 39 10.32 10.07 19.59
N ILE A 40 10.10 11.38 19.33
CA ILE A 40 9.32 11.88 18.21
C ILE A 40 10.13 12.93 17.46
N MET A 41 10.18 12.81 16.12
CA MET A 41 10.71 13.83 15.22
C MET A 41 9.62 14.34 14.28
N TYR A 42 9.50 15.64 14.14
CA TYR A 42 8.53 16.29 13.26
C TYR A 42 8.97 17.71 12.87
N THR A 43 8.43 18.24 11.79
CA THR A 43 8.62 19.66 11.44
C THR A 43 7.51 20.50 12.07
N LYS A 44 7.86 21.66 12.68
CA LYS A 44 6.87 22.61 13.21
C LYS A 44 5.92 23.11 12.12
N GLY A 45 4.68 23.36 12.47
CA GLY A 45 3.69 23.99 11.59
C GLY A 45 2.28 23.52 11.89
N ALA A 46 1.28 24.26 11.40
CA ALA A 46 -0.13 23.98 11.62
C ALA A 46 -0.69 22.77 10.81
N LYS A 47 0.09 22.23 9.86
CA LYS A 47 -0.38 21.15 9.00
C LYS A 47 -0.23 19.80 9.70
N MET A 48 -1.31 19.03 9.78
CA MET A 48 -1.29 17.64 10.23
C MET A 48 -0.57 16.76 9.22
N ARG A 49 0.30 15.85 9.69
CA ARG A 49 1.17 15.00 8.86
C ARG A 49 0.97 13.52 9.18
N PRO A 50 1.18 12.65 8.19
CA PRO A 50 1.18 11.21 8.46
C PRO A 50 2.25 10.84 9.50
N LEU A 51 1.95 9.82 10.32
CA LEU A 51 2.87 9.25 11.29
C LEU A 51 3.47 7.95 10.77
N VAL A 52 4.78 7.77 10.94
CA VAL A 52 5.47 6.48 10.82
C VAL A 52 6.01 6.08 12.18
N MET A 53 5.48 4.98 12.73
CA MET A 53 5.99 4.35 13.94
C MET A 53 7.16 3.42 13.58
N CYS A 54 8.33 3.64 14.14
CA CYS A 54 9.55 2.87 13.91
C CYS A 54 9.81 1.96 15.12
N ILE A 55 9.71 0.64 14.94
CA ILE A 55 9.79 -0.35 16.03
C ILE A 55 11.09 -1.14 15.88
N HIS A 56 11.95 -1.06 16.91
CA HIS A 56 13.27 -1.69 16.85
C HIS A 56 13.23 -3.21 17.00
N GLY A 57 14.20 -3.90 16.40
CA GLY A 57 14.44 -5.32 16.59
C GLY A 57 15.21 -5.62 17.88
N GLY A 58 15.80 -6.82 17.93
CA GLY A 58 16.60 -7.29 19.07
C GLY A 58 16.04 -8.55 19.74
N GLY A 59 15.33 -9.41 18.97
CA GLY A 59 14.82 -10.71 19.44
C GLY A 59 13.87 -10.61 20.63
N TRP A 60 13.17 -9.49 20.79
CA TRP A 60 12.30 -9.15 21.94
C TRP A 60 13.01 -9.11 23.28
N MET A 61 14.36 -9.28 23.30
CA MET A 61 15.19 -9.37 24.49
C MET A 61 16.10 -8.17 24.68
N GLY A 62 16.21 -7.29 23.70
CA GLY A 62 17.10 -6.15 23.71
C GLY A 62 16.75 -5.16 22.59
N GLY A 63 17.61 -4.16 22.45
CA GLY A 63 17.45 -3.08 21.50
C GLY A 63 17.24 -1.73 22.18
N HIS A 64 17.23 -0.67 21.40
CA HIS A 64 17.01 0.67 21.92
C HIS A 64 16.40 1.57 20.84
N ARG A 65 15.49 2.45 21.22
CA ARG A 65 14.81 3.38 20.29
C ARG A 65 15.79 4.27 19.51
N SER A 66 16.98 4.60 20.07
CA SER A 66 17.97 5.41 19.37
C SER A 66 18.50 4.81 18.07
N MET A 67 18.36 3.49 17.88
CA MET A 67 18.74 2.80 16.64
C MET A 67 18.03 3.38 15.40
N TYR A 68 16.89 4.02 15.59
CA TYR A 68 16.09 4.60 14.51
C TYR A 68 16.26 6.11 14.33
N HIS A 69 16.99 6.83 15.19
CA HIS A 69 17.08 8.31 15.14
C HIS A 69 17.51 8.85 13.76
N SER A 70 18.54 8.25 13.15
CA SER A 70 19.01 8.65 11.81
C SER A 70 17.95 8.44 10.72
N ARG A 71 17.20 7.34 10.81
CA ARG A 71 16.12 7.00 9.86
C ARG A 71 14.90 7.88 10.08
N MET A 72 14.52 8.14 11.33
CA MET A 72 13.44 9.05 11.70
C MET A 72 13.69 10.46 11.16
N ARG A 73 14.94 10.95 11.21
CA ARG A 73 15.29 12.26 10.65
C ARG A 73 14.97 12.32 9.16
N LYS A 74 15.36 11.31 8.38
CA LYS A 74 15.05 11.24 6.94
C LYS A 74 13.54 11.20 6.68
N ILE A 75 12.80 10.43 7.48
CA ILE A 75 11.33 10.36 7.40
C ILE A 75 10.72 11.73 7.71
N ALA A 76 11.22 12.44 8.73
CA ALA A 76 10.74 13.78 9.08
C ALA A 76 11.09 14.83 8.00
N GLU A 77 12.29 14.76 7.41
CA GLU A 77 12.70 15.59 6.26
C GLU A 77 11.77 15.40 5.06
N GLU A 78 11.23 14.20 4.89
CA GLU A 78 10.22 13.91 3.88
C GLU A 78 8.80 14.36 4.26
N GLY A 79 8.62 15.04 5.41
CA GLY A 79 7.36 15.65 5.82
C GLY A 79 6.37 14.70 6.51
N TYR A 80 6.87 13.67 7.16
CA TYR A 80 6.14 12.84 8.11
C TYR A 80 6.41 13.27 9.56
N VAL A 81 5.59 12.78 10.48
CA VAL A 81 6.00 12.62 11.88
C VAL A 81 6.61 11.23 12.01
N ALA A 82 7.76 11.10 12.64
CA ALA A 82 8.40 9.82 12.92
C ALA A 82 8.48 9.61 14.43
N ALA A 83 8.08 8.44 14.92
CA ALA A 83 8.18 8.07 16.32
C ALA A 83 8.85 6.71 16.48
N THR A 84 9.69 6.55 17.49
CA THR A 84 10.25 5.28 17.93
C THR A 84 10.02 5.09 19.41
N LEU A 85 9.94 3.86 19.89
CA LEU A 85 9.49 3.55 21.25
C LEU A 85 10.33 2.47 21.90
N GLU A 86 10.33 2.46 23.22
CA GLU A 86 10.74 1.32 24.04
C GLU A 86 9.59 0.34 24.19
N TYR A 87 9.89 -0.92 24.38
CA TYR A 87 8.96 -1.93 24.86
C TYR A 87 9.67 -2.84 25.85
N ARG A 88 8.93 -3.52 26.72
CA ARG A 88 9.49 -4.42 27.73
C ARG A 88 10.09 -5.66 27.07
N PHE A 89 11.19 -6.17 27.65
CA PHE A 89 11.95 -7.28 27.10
C PHE A 89 11.73 -8.58 27.85
N ALA A 90 11.73 -9.69 27.09
CA ALA A 90 11.86 -11.03 27.63
C ALA A 90 13.28 -11.24 28.21
N PRO A 91 13.45 -12.12 29.21
CA PRO A 91 12.44 -12.96 29.86
C PRO A 91 11.63 -12.26 30.97
N ARG A 92 11.98 -11.01 31.35
CA ARG A 92 11.27 -10.31 32.43
C ARG A 92 9.81 -10.04 32.12
N THR A 93 9.50 -9.82 30.85
CA THR A 93 8.17 -9.67 30.32
C THR A 93 8.03 -10.61 29.13
N ILE A 94 7.18 -11.61 29.25
CA ILE A 94 6.87 -12.56 28.17
C ILE A 94 5.76 -12.03 27.26
N TRP A 95 5.49 -12.72 26.16
CA TRP A 95 4.34 -12.48 25.29
C TRP A 95 3.02 -12.50 26.11
N PRO A 96 2.07 -11.56 25.86
CA PRO A 96 2.05 -10.53 24.80
C PRO A 96 2.56 -9.14 25.24
N GLY A 97 3.30 -9.01 26.33
CA GLY A 97 3.66 -7.71 26.92
C GLY A 97 4.38 -6.75 25.97
N GLN A 98 5.14 -7.25 24.97
CA GLN A 98 5.79 -6.43 23.96
C GLN A 98 4.76 -5.77 23.03
N LEU A 99 3.75 -6.52 22.60
CA LEU A 99 2.67 -6.01 21.75
C LEU A 99 1.80 -5.01 22.52
N GLU A 100 1.46 -5.29 23.78
CA GLU A 100 0.72 -4.36 24.65
C GLU A 100 1.41 -3.00 24.77
N ASP A 101 2.75 -2.99 24.83
CA ASP A 101 3.51 -1.75 24.93
C ASP A 101 3.51 -0.99 23.60
N VAL A 102 3.63 -1.68 22.46
CA VAL A 102 3.53 -1.07 21.12
C VAL A 102 2.13 -0.49 20.88
N GLN A 103 1.09 -1.22 21.27
CA GLN A 103 -0.30 -0.75 21.19
C GLN A 103 -0.54 0.47 22.09
N ALA A 104 0.03 0.47 23.30
CA ALA A 104 -0.07 1.62 24.20
C ALA A 104 0.62 2.87 23.63
N ALA A 105 1.80 2.70 22.99
CA ALA A 105 2.49 3.80 22.31
C ALA A 105 1.66 4.35 21.13
N HIS A 106 1.03 3.49 20.33
CA HIS A 106 0.10 3.89 19.28
C HIS A 106 -1.08 4.71 19.85
N LYS A 107 -1.76 4.19 20.88
CA LYS A 107 -2.87 4.88 21.57
C LYS A 107 -2.44 6.25 22.10
N PHE A 108 -1.25 6.33 22.70
CA PHE A 108 -0.68 7.59 23.19
C PHE A 108 -0.46 8.61 22.07
N LEU A 109 0.13 8.19 20.94
CA LEU A 109 0.39 9.06 19.79
C LEU A 109 -0.90 9.58 19.16
N VAL A 110 -1.91 8.73 19.03
CA VAL A 110 -3.26 9.11 18.56
C VAL A 110 -3.91 10.11 19.50
N LYS A 111 -3.90 9.84 20.81
CA LYS A 111 -4.47 10.75 21.84
C LYS A 111 -3.80 12.11 21.85
N ASN A 112 -2.51 12.17 21.53
CA ASN A 112 -1.71 13.40 21.50
C ASN A 112 -1.46 13.93 20.07
N ALA A 113 -2.26 13.51 19.10
CA ALA A 113 -2.07 13.80 17.69
C ALA A 113 -1.94 15.29 17.39
N ALA A 114 -2.84 16.12 17.94
CA ALA A 114 -2.81 17.57 17.77
C ALA A 114 -1.50 18.21 18.29
N LYS A 115 -0.98 17.72 19.43
CA LYS A 115 0.25 18.22 20.06
C LYS A 115 1.48 18.04 19.16
N TYR A 116 1.54 16.95 18.42
CA TYR A 116 2.69 16.57 17.59
C TYR A 116 2.44 16.79 16.09
N GLY A 117 1.29 17.35 15.70
CA GLY A 117 0.93 17.56 14.31
C GLY A 117 0.71 16.25 13.55
N ILE A 118 0.23 15.20 14.23
CA ILE A 118 -0.06 13.88 13.66
C ILE A 118 -1.48 13.88 13.06
N ASP A 119 -1.62 13.37 11.83
CA ASP A 119 -2.91 12.99 11.28
C ASP A 119 -3.24 11.57 11.71
N PRO A 120 -4.22 11.37 12.61
CA PRO A 120 -4.54 10.07 13.15
C PRO A 120 -5.14 9.11 12.13
N GLU A 121 -5.66 9.62 11.00
CA GLU A 121 -6.16 8.81 9.90
C GLU A 121 -5.05 8.28 8.98
N ARG A 122 -3.78 8.70 9.19
CA ARG A 122 -2.65 8.38 8.32
C ARG A 122 -1.45 7.90 9.12
N ILE A 123 -1.56 6.71 9.71
CA ILE A 123 -0.52 6.10 10.52
C ILE A 123 -0.02 4.84 9.84
N GLY A 124 1.30 4.70 9.73
CA GLY A 124 1.98 3.47 9.31
C GLY A 124 2.94 2.98 10.38
N ALA A 125 3.31 1.70 10.29
CA ALA A 125 4.33 1.10 11.13
C ALA A 125 5.43 0.47 10.29
N TRP A 126 6.65 0.52 10.81
CA TRP A 126 7.82 -0.08 10.21
C TRP A 126 8.75 -0.65 11.28
N GLY A 127 9.23 -1.86 11.07
CA GLY A 127 10.20 -2.47 11.97
C GLY A 127 11.08 -3.51 11.31
N GLU A 128 12.17 -3.86 12.00
CA GLU A 128 13.13 -4.87 11.60
C GLU A 128 13.11 -6.04 12.59
N SER A 129 13.17 -7.30 12.10
CA SER A 129 13.22 -8.50 12.94
C SER A 129 12.06 -8.55 13.96
N ALA A 130 12.31 -8.63 15.24
CA ALA A 130 11.28 -8.54 16.29
C ALA A 130 10.41 -7.28 16.17
N GLY A 131 10.97 -6.15 15.73
CA GLY A 131 10.20 -4.93 15.45
C GLY A 131 9.30 -5.05 14.23
N GLY A 132 9.73 -5.79 13.20
CA GLY A 132 8.91 -6.14 12.04
C GLY A 132 7.70 -6.97 12.44
N HIS A 133 7.91 -8.01 13.25
CA HIS A 133 6.86 -8.82 13.85
C HIS A 133 5.83 -7.97 14.63
N LEU A 134 6.31 -7.09 15.53
CA LEU A 134 5.44 -6.23 16.32
C LEU A 134 4.69 -5.19 15.45
N SER A 135 5.31 -4.72 14.36
CA SER A 135 4.66 -3.84 13.38
C SER A 135 3.53 -4.54 12.63
N LEU A 136 3.74 -5.80 12.24
CA LEU A 136 2.70 -6.62 11.62
C LEU A 136 1.51 -6.81 12.56
N LEU A 137 1.76 -7.26 13.80
CA LEU A 137 0.69 -7.49 14.77
C LEU A 137 -0.05 -6.20 15.16
N LEU A 138 0.64 -5.06 15.24
CA LEU A 138 -0.02 -3.77 15.44
C LEU A 138 -1.02 -3.46 14.33
N GLY A 139 -0.73 -3.86 13.09
CA GLY A 139 -1.61 -3.65 11.94
C GLY A 139 -2.74 -4.68 11.81
N LEU A 140 -2.49 -5.93 12.19
CA LEU A 140 -3.33 -7.10 11.90
C LEU A 140 -4.23 -7.51 13.06
N MET A 141 -3.77 -7.36 14.32
CA MET A 141 -4.56 -7.78 15.47
C MET A 141 -5.87 -6.97 15.57
N PRO A 142 -6.98 -7.65 15.87
CA PRO A 142 -8.26 -6.98 16.06
C PRO A 142 -8.16 -5.94 17.18
N LYS A 143 -8.72 -4.77 16.93
CA LYS A 143 -8.81 -3.68 17.90
C LYS A 143 -10.07 -3.86 18.75
N GLU A 144 -10.03 -3.37 19.98
CA GLU A 144 -11.20 -3.35 20.86
C GLU A 144 -12.40 -2.66 20.17
N LYS A 145 -13.60 -3.12 20.48
CA LYS A 145 -14.85 -2.58 19.93
C LYS A 145 -14.90 -1.07 20.21
N GLY A 146 -14.84 -0.22 19.16
CA GLY A 146 -14.84 1.24 19.29
C GLY A 146 -13.52 1.94 18.94
N GLU A 147 -12.42 1.24 18.72
CA GLU A 147 -11.19 1.82 18.20
C GLU A 147 -11.28 1.99 16.68
N SER A 148 -11.43 3.24 16.22
CA SER A 148 -11.66 3.56 14.81
C SER A 148 -10.39 3.61 13.95
N LEU A 149 -9.21 3.64 14.56
CA LEU A 149 -7.98 3.98 13.85
C LEU A 149 -7.15 2.75 13.53
N ARG A 150 -7.18 2.34 12.26
CA ARG A 150 -6.33 1.28 11.70
C ARG A 150 -5.09 1.89 11.07
N LEU A 151 -3.97 1.13 11.06
CA LEU A 151 -2.81 1.50 10.27
C LEU A 151 -3.17 1.53 8.78
N ARG A 152 -2.56 2.45 8.05
CA ARG A 152 -2.71 2.60 6.60
C ARG A 152 -1.68 1.81 5.80
N GLY A 153 -0.68 1.28 6.46
CA GLY A 153 0.34 0.44 5.84
C GLY A 153 1.36 -0.04 6.85
N VAL A 154 1.89 -1.23 6.62
CA VAL A 154 2.92 -1.84 7.44
C VAL A 154 4.12 -2.22 6.57
N VAL A 155 5.33 -1.87 7.03
CA VAL A 155 6.57 -2.35 6.42
C VAL A 155 7.28 -3.28 7.37
N ASN A 156 7.42 -4.52 6.94
CA ASN A 156 8.12 -5.58 7.66
C ASN A 156 9.49 -5.83 7.04
N TYR A 157 10.55 -5.60 7.78
CA TYR A 157 11.90 -6.01 7.38
C TYR A 157 12.28 -7.28 8.12
N PHE A 158 12.27 -8.41 7.39
CA PHE A 158 12.67 -9.75 7.87
C PHE A 158 12.17 -10.11 9.29
N GLY A 159 11.00 -9.63 9.66
CA GLY A 159 10.33 -10.01 10.89
C GLY A 159 9.63 -11.37 10.75
N PRO A 160 9.64 -12.22 11.77
CA PRO A 160 8.96 -13.50 11.73
C PRO A 160 7.43 -13.34 11.66
N THR A 161 6.78 -14.26 10.97
CA THR A 161 5.35 -14.20 10.63
C THR A 161 4.59 -15.45 11.03
N GLU A 162 5.32 -16.55 11.30
CA GLU A 162 4.78 -17.86 11.65
C GLU A 162 5.62 -18.55 12.73
N PHE A 163 5.00 -18.99 13.83
CA PHE A 163 5.67 -19.61 14.95
C PHE A 163 5.21 -21.05 15.24
N ARG A 164 4.19 -21.56 14.59
CA ARG A 164 3.72 -22.93 14.84
C ARG A 164 4.63 -23.99 14.25
N GLN A 165 5.36 -23.65 13.17
CA GLN A 165 6.32 -24.56 12.54
C GLN A 165 7.68 -24.47 13.28
N THR A 166 7.66 -24.83 14.57
CA THR A 166 8.79 -24.67 15.49
C THR A 166 10.02 -25.46 15.09
N ASP A 167 9.88 -26.53 14.31
CA ASP A 167 10.95 -27.35 13.74
C ASP A 167 11.79 -26.59 12.70
N ARG A 168 11.21 -25.64 12.03
CA ARG A 168 11.91 -24.76 11.08
C ARG A 168 12.72 -23.65 11.76
N ILE A 169 12.39 -23.32 13.00
CA ILE A 169 13.07 -22.27 13.77
C ILE A 169 14.13 -22.94 14.64
N GLN A 170 15.39 -22.73 14.29
CA GLN A 170 16.53 -23.41 14.94
C GLN A 170 17.50 -22.40 15.62
N GLY A 171 18.43 -22.93 16.38
CA GLY A 171 19.53 -22.16 16.98
C GLY A 171 19.07 -20.93 17.77
N ALA A 172 19.66 -19.78 17.46
CA ALA A 172 19.38 -18.53 18.16
C ALA A 172 17.91 -18.08 17.99
N GLY A 173 17.28 -18.30 16.84
CA GLY A 173 15.87 -17.98 16.61
C GLY A 173 14.95 -18.75 17.54
N ARG A 174 15.17 -20.06 17.70
CA ARG A 174 14.42 -20.90 18.64
C ARG A 174 14.61 -20.46 20.09
N PHE A 175 15.85 -20.15 20.49
CA PHE A 175 16.13 -19.63 21.81
C PHE A 175 15.38 -18.32 22.12
N MET A 176 15.38 -17.38 21.18
CA MET A 176 14.66 -16.11 21.32
C MET A 176 13.15 -16.33 21.42
N LEU A 177 12.58 -17.23 20.60
CA LEU A 177 11.16 -17.57 20.66
C LEU A 177 10.79 -18.25 21.98
N MET A 178 11.59 -19.20 22.45
CA MET A 178 11.38 -19.84 23.76
C MET A 178 11.41 -18.81 24.88
N THR A 179 12.34 -17.86 24.84
CA THR A 179 12.48 -16.79 25.85
C THR A 179 11.27 -15.86 25.80
N LEU A 180 10.80 -15.47 24.61
CA LEU A 180 9.59 -14.66 24.43
C LEU A 180 8.36 -15.38 24.99
N MET A 181 8.23 -16.68 24.73
CA MET A 181 7.08 -17.49 25.18
C MET A 181 7.17 -17.95 26.64
N GLY A 182 8.23 -17.59 27.36
CA GLY A 182 8.41 -17.97 28.77
C GLY A 182 8.69 -19.45 29.00
N GLY A 183 9.44 -20.11 28.08
CA GLY A 183 9.88 -21.49 28.21
C GLY A 183 9.68 -22.34 26.96
N ARG A 184 9.64 -23.68 27.14
CA ARG A 184 9.51 -24.66 26.05
C ARG A 184 8.26 -24.40 25.20
N LEU A 185 8.33 -24.72 23.91
CA LEU A 185 7.28 -24.43 22.91
C LEU A 185 6.22 -25.54 22.78
N GLU A 186 6.55 -26.72 23.31
CA GLU A 186 5.63 -27.86 23.33
C GLU A 186 4.36 -27.49 24.12
N ASN A 187 3.19 -27.83 23.62
CA ASN A 187 1.87 -27.51 24.20
C ASN A 187 1.51 -25.99 24.23
N LYS A 188 2.20 -25.15 23.44
CA LYS A 188 1.93 -23.70 23.35
C LYS A 188 1.26 -23.29 22.02
N LYS A 189 0.53 -24.22 21.37
CA LYS A 189 -0.04 -24.00 20.05
C LYS A 189 -0.94 -22.74 19.97
N GLU A 190 -1.76 -22.51 20.97
CA GLU A 190 -2.69 -21.34 20.98
C GLU A 190 -1.89 -20.04 21.03
N ILE A 191 -0.95 -19.91 21.95
CA ILE A 191 -0.16 -18.68 22.12
C ILE A 191 0.79 -18.47 20.93
N LEU A 192 1.33 -19.54 20.32
CA LEU A 192 2.13 -19.46 19.10
C LEU A 192 1.28 -19.01 17.90
N THR A 193 0.03 -19.46 17.83
CA THR A 193 -0.93 -19.00 16.80
C THR A 193 -1.28 -17.54 17.00
N GLU A 194 -1.59 -17.12 18.24
CA GLU A 194 -1.85 -15.73 18.59
C GLU A 194 -0.67 -14.81 18.26
N ALA A 195 0.55 -15.25 18.55
CA ALA A 195 1.74 -14.47 18.24
C ALA A 195 2.16 -14.47 16.75
N SER A 196 1.53 -15.26 15.90
CA SER A 196 1.90 -15.39 14.49
C SER A 196 1.08 -14.46 13.58
N PRO A 197 1.66 -13.43 12.99
CA PRO A 197 0.96 -12.47 12.13
C PRO A 197 0.10 -13.11 11.03
N MET A 198 0.55 -14.19 10.40
CA MET A 198 -0.17 -14.81 9.29
C MET A 198 -1.58 -15.31 9.64
N PHE A 199 -1.85 -15.61 10.92
CA PHE A 199 -3.19 -16.10 11.34
C PHE A 199 -4.18 -14.97 11.66
N HIS A 200 -3.76 -13.72 11.53
CA HIS A 200 -4.59 -12.54 11.76
C HIS A 200 -4.98 -11.82 10.47
N ILE A 201 -4.60 -12.37 9.30
CA ILE A 201 -4.89 -11.75 8.02
C ILE A 201 -6.41 -11.78 7.75
N GLY A 202 -6.97 -10.61 7.50
CA GLY A 202 -8.36 -10.41 7.12
C GLY A 202 -8.52 -9.35 6.02
N ARG A 203 -9.60 -9.44 5.25
CA ARG A 203 -9.87 -8.60 4.06
C ARG A 203 -9.73 -7.08 4.26
N THR A 204 -9.91 -6.60 5.48
CA THR A 204 -9.87 -5.15 5.79
C THR A 204 -8.53 -4.69 6.32
N ASP A 205 -7.52 -5.55 6.30
CA ASP A 205 -6.21 -5.22 6.83
C ASP A 205 -5.43 -4.25 5.97
N PRO A 206 -4.45 -3.54 6.57
CA PRO A 206 -3.64 -2.60 5.83
C PRO A 206 -2.75 -3.30 4.81
N PRO A 207 -2.36 -2.62 3.73
CA PRO A 207 -1.29 -3.08 2.85
C PRO A 207 -0.01 -3.38 3.62
N ILE A 208 0.71 -4.43 3.19
CA ILE A 208 1.98 -4.85 3.80
C ILE A 208 3.07 -4.94 2.74
N LEU A 209 4.21 -4.29 3.00
CA LEU A 209 5.46 -4.50 2.28
C LEU A 209 6.40 -5.32 3.15
N THR A 210 6.85 -6.47 2.65
CA THR A 210 7.87 -7.29 3.34
C THR A 210 9.16 -7.31 2.53
N LEU A 211 10.29 -7.04 3.17
CA LEU A 211 11.63 -7.25 2.61
C LEU A 211 12.31 -8.36 3.41
N HIS A 212 12.77 -9.42 2.74
CA HIS A 212 13.35 -10.58 3.44
C HIS A 212 14.51 -11.19 2.65
N GLY A 213 15.59 -11.54 3.36
CA GLY A 213 16.76 -12.16 2.75
C GLY A 213 16.53 -13.64 2.42
N THR A 214 16.87 -14.06 1.19
CA THR A 214 16.69 -15.46 0.74
C THR A 214 17.63 -16.46 1.44
N LYS A 215 18.66 -15.98 2.15
CA LYS A 215 19.58 -16.80 2.97
C LYS A 215 19.48 -16.50 4.47
N ASP A 216 18.33 -15.98 4.92
CA ASP A 216 18.12 -15.73 6.35
C ASP A 216 17.96 -17.03 7.11
N ARG A 217 18.96 -17.33 7.96
CA ARG A 217 18.98 -18.53 8.81
C ARG A 217 18.42 -18.28 10.21
N LEU A 218 18.24 -17.02 10.60
CA LEU A 218 17.68 -16.65 11.89
C LEU A 218 16.15 -16.63 11.85
N VAL A 219 15.61 -16.03 10.81
CA VAL A 219 14.18 -15.97 10.49
C VAL A 219 14.01 -16.46 9.05
N PRO A 220 13.59 -17.71 8.84
CA PRO A 220 13.40 -18.26 7.49
C PRO A 220 12.40 -17.45 6.66
N ILE A 221 12.73 -17.19 5.38
CA ILE A 221 11.90 -16.39 4.47
C ILE A 221 10.55 -17.05 4.19
N GLU A 222 10.46 -18.36 4.31
CA GLU A 222 9.24 -19.16 4.08
C GLU A 222 8.05 -18.67 4.91
N GLY A 223 8.30 -18.16 6.11
CA GLY A 223 7.26 -17.52 6.92
C GLY A 223 6.68 -16.27 6.25
N SER A 224 7.52 -15.46 5.60
CA SER A 224 7.06 -14.30 4.84
C SER A 224 6.34 -14.69 3.56
N GLU A 225 6.74 -15.75 2.89
CA GLU A 225 6.05 -16.32 1.73
C GLU A 225 4.64 -16.78 2.12
N LEU A 226 4.51 -17.56 3.21
CA LEU A 226 3.21 -17.97 3.75
C LEU A 226 2.31 -16.79 4.12
N LEU A 227 2.86 -15.73 4.76
CA LEU A 227 2.11 -14.51 5.06
C LEU A 227 1.51 -13.92 3.78
N HIS A 228 2.32 -13.78 2.71
CA HIS A 228 1.87 -13.19 1.46
C HIS A 228 0.89 -14.08 0.69
N GLU A 229 1.00 -15.41 0.80
CA GLU A 229 -0.02 -16.33 0.30
C GLU A 229 -1.38 -16.11 0.99
N GLU A 230 -1.41 -16.00 2.33
CA GLU A 230 -2.64 -15.68 3.07
C GLU A 230 -3.19 -14.29 2.72
N MET A 231 -2.31 -13.30 2.50
CA MET A 231 -2.72 -11.98 2.03
C MET A 231 -3.40 -12.04 0.65
N ILE A 232 -2.85 -12.84 -0.28
CA ILE A 232 -3.46 -13.04 -1.61
C ILE A 232 -4.85 -13.66 -1.46
N LYS A 233 -5.00 -14.72 -0.64
CA LYS A 233 -6.29 -15.37 -0.36
C LYS A 233 -7.29 -14.38 0.24
N ALA A 234 -6.85 -13.54 1.18
CA ALA A 234 -7.67 -12.53 1.83
C ALA A 234 -7.83 -11.23 1.00
N GLN A 235 -7.22 -11.15 -0.19
CA GLN A 235 -7.26 -9.96 -1.06
C GLN A 235 -6.68 -8.68 -0.41
N VAL A 236 -5.74 -8.84 0.52
CA VAL A 236 -5.02 -7.72 1.14
C VAL A 236 -3.87 -7.32 0.21
N PRO A 237 -3.69 -6.03 -0.12
CA PRO A 237 -2.53 -5.59 -0.90
C PRO A 237 -1.24 -5.90 -0.17
N GLY A 238 -0.31 -6.55 -0.84
CA GLY A 238 0.99 -6.85 -0.26
C GLY A 238 2.05 -7.09 -1.32
N GLN A 239 3.28 -6.88 -0.91
CA GLN A 239 4.44 -7.18 -1.73
C GLN A 239 5.51 -7.81 -0.87
N LEU A 240 5.97 -9.00 -1.24
CA LEU A 240 7.20 -9.58 -0.75
C LEU A 240 8.34 -9.21 -1.72
N PHE A 241 9.37 -8.60 -1.17
CA PHE A 241 10.62 -8.32 -1.89
C PHE A 241 11.72 -9.25 -1.36
N PRO A 242 12.02 -10.37 -2.04
CA PRO A 242 13.13 -11.21 -1.68
C PRO A 242 14.45 -10.51 -1.98
N MET A 243 15.32 -10.42 -0.98
CA MET A 243 16.67 -9.88 -1.13
C MET A 243 17.63 -11.03 -1.39
N GLU A 244 18.02 -11.18 -2.65
CA GLU A 244 18.83 -12.30 -3.11
C GLU A 244 20.17 -12.40 -2.38
N ASN A 245 20.54 -13.62 -2.00
CA ASN A 245 21.79 -13.94 -1.32
C ASN A 245 22.04 -13.19 0.00
N THR A 246 21.02 -12.61 0.60
CA THR A 246 21.09 -11.83 1.84
C THR A 246 20.63 -12.68 3.02
N GLY A 247 21.34 -12.59 4.14
CA GLY A 247 20.96 -13.18 5.44
C GLY A 247 20.03 -12.27 6.24
N HIS A 248 20.07 -12.37 7.59
CA HIS A 248 19.24 -11.55 8.49
C HIS A 248 19.70 -10.08 8.50
N GLY A 249 19.19 -9.29 7.57
CA GLY A 249 19.55 -7.88 7.37
C GLY A 249 19.24 -7.38 5.96
N MET A 250 19.75 -6.18 5.63
CA MET A 250 19.49 -5.53 4.33
C MET A 250 20.58 -5.80 3.28
N GLY A 251 21.71 -6.35 3.65
CA GLY A 251 22.82 -6.64 2.73
C GLY A 251 23.17 -5.49 1.77
N GLY A 252 23.42 -5.83 0.52
CA GLY A 252 23.66 -4.88 -0.58
C GLY A 252 22.43 -4.10 -1.05
N ASP A 253 21.23 -4.59 -0.73
CA ASP A 253 19.95 -4.01 -1.18
C ASP A 253 19.45 -2.84 -0.31
N ARG A 254 20.27 -2.34 0.61
CA ARG A 254 19.87 -1.26 1.54
C ARG A 254 19.29 -0.03 0.84
N LYS A 255 19.88 0.43 -0.26
CA LYS A 255 19.37 1.58 -1.02
C LYS A 255 18.02 1.27 -1.67
N LYS A 256 17.88 0.09 -2.25
CA LYS A 256 16.64 -0.38 -2.87
C LYS A 256 15.54 -0.54 -1.83
N GLY A 257 15.83 -1.17 -0.70
CA GLY A 257 14.89 -1.31 0.40
C GLY A 257 14.41 0.03 0.98
N GLN A 258 15.31 1.03 1.10
CA GLN A 258 14.92 2.39 1.49
C GLN A 258 14.00 3.06 0.46
N ALA A 259 14.26 2.85 -0.85
CA ALA A 259 13.40 3.37 -1.90
C ALA A 259 12.00 2.72 -1.85
N LEU A 260 11.93 1.40 -1.68
CA LEU A 260 10.68 0.65 -1.54
C LEU A 260 9.84 1.15 -0.36
N LEU A 261 10.45 1.31 0.83
CA LEU A 261 9.81 1.85 2.02
C LEU A 261 9.24 3.27 1.77
N ARG A 262 10.04 4.14 1.14
CA ARG A 262 9.62 5.52 0.83
C ARG A 262 8.43 5.55 -0.11
N ASN A 263 8.49 4.78 -1.19
CA ASN A 263 7.41 4.68 -2.16
C ASN A 263 6.14 4.12 -1.51
N PHE A 264 6.27 3.06 -0.72
CA PHE A 264 5.15 2.46 0.00
C PHE A 264 4.47 3.47 0.94
N PHE A 265 5.23 4.17 1.78
CA PHE A 265 4.64 5.17 2.67
C PHE A 265 4.14 6.41 1.92
N PHE A 266 4.76 6.77 0.80
CA PHE A 266 4.23 7.80 -0.06
C PHE A 266 2.84 7.39 -0.58
N ASP A 267 2.71 6.20 -1.14
CA ASP A 267 1.46 5.70 -1.71
C ASP A 267 0.33 5.59 -0.68
N TYR A 268 0.62 5.04 0.49
CA TYR A 268 -0.42 4.73 1.48
C TYR A 268 -0.62 5.80 2.57
N LEU A 269 0.37 6.66 2.82
CA LEU A 269 0.27 7.68 3.86
C LEU A 269 0.27 9.11 3.32
N LYS A 270 1.09 9.43 2.31
CA LYS A 270 1.32 10.80 1.88
C LYS A 270 0.49 11.22 0.67
N SER A 271 0.29 10.34 -0.29
CA SER A 271 -0.63 10.60 -1.40
C SER A 271 -2.09 10.77 -0.91
N SER A 272 -2.31 10.60 0.34
CA SER A 272 -3.57 10.50 1.05
C SER A 272 -4.11 11.78 1.70
N GLU A 273 -4.04 12.93 1.06
CA GLU A 273 -5.27 13.71 1.01
C GLU A 273 -6.34 12.85 0.31
N MET A 274 -5.95 11.66 -0.15
CA MET A 274 -6.76 10.62 -0.76
C MET A 274 -7.34 9.71 0.33
N LYS A 275 -8.64 9.81 0.56
CA LYS A 275 -9.39 8.86 1.39
C LYS A 275 -9.67 7.59 0.57
N LEU A 276 -9.76 6.44 1.22
CA LEU A 276 -10.32 5.25 0.58
C LEU A 276 -11.80 5.55 0.25
N LEU A 277 -12.11 5.72 -1.01
CA LEU A 277 -13.45 6.07 -1.52
C LEU A 277 -14.27 4.84 -1.88
N ALA A 278 -13.60 3.78 -2.30
CA ALA A 278 -14.22 2.52 -2.65
C ALA A 278 -13.29 1.35 -2.33
N HIS A 279 -13.90 0.28 -1.82
CA HIS A 279 -13.34 -1.05 -1.74
C HIS A 279 -14.44 -2.01 -2.21
N GLU A 280 -14.19 -2.69 -3.32
CA GLU A 280 -15.14 -3.61 -3.96
C GLU A 280 -14.53 -5.01 -3.95
N ASP A 281 -15.15 -5.91 -3.22
CA ASP A 281 -14.87 -7.34 -3.15
C ASP A 281 -16.02 -8.18 -3.71
N PHE A 282 -17.06 -7.51 -4.19
CA PHE A 282 -18.26 -8.03 -4.81
C PHE A 282 -19.09 -9.02 -3.97
N ASP A 283 -18.78 -9.22 -2.71
CA ASP A 283 -19.57 -10.05 -1.78
C ASP A 283 -20.98 -9.46 -1.55
N LYS A 284 -21.12 -8.13 -1.70
CA LYS A 284 -22.39 -7.40 -1.57
C LYS A 284 -23.06 -7.06 -2.91
N GLY A 285 -22.59 -7.68 -4.00
CA GLY A 285 -23.12 -7.44 -5.35
C GLY A 285 -22.52 -6.24 -6.07
N THR A 286 -23.19 -5.79 -7.14
CA THR A 286 -22.68 -4.77 -8.06
C THR A 286 -23.48 -3.47 -8.08
N SER A 287 -24.26 -3.17 -7.02
CA SER A 287 -25.13 -1.98 -6.97
C SER A 287 -24.41 -0.66 -7.20
N ARG A 288 -23.11 -0.61 -6.92
CA ARG A 288 -22.25 0.56 -7.16
C ARG A 288 -21.67 0.64 -8.57
N TRP A 289 -21.96 -0.31 -9.44
CA TRP A 289 -21.41 -0.38 -10.80
C TRP A 289 -22.47 -0.10 -11.88
N GLU A 290 -22.04 0.55 -12.93
CA GLU A 290 -22.87 0.92 -14.09
C GLU A 290 -22.22 0.37 -15.37
N PRO A 291 -22.52 -0.88 -15.76
CA PRO A 291 -22.04 -1.45 -17.00
C PRO A 291 -22.78 -0.86 -18.21
N THR A 292 -22.07 -0.64 -19.32
CA THR A 292 -22.66 -0.19 -20.59
C THR A 292 -23.64 -1.21 -21.18
N ASP A 293 -23.42 -2.50 -20.89
CA ASP A 293 -24.36 -3.59 -21.17
C ASP A 293 -24.44 -4.54 -19.98
N PRO A 294 -25.48 -4.45 -19.14
CA PRO A 294 -25.60 -5.32 -17.96
C PRO A 294 -25.59 -6.83 -18.27
N LYS A 295 -25.99 -7.22 -19.49
CA LYS A 295 -26.02 -8.64 -19.89
C LYS A 295 -24.64 -9.24 -20.11
N ALA A 296 -23.62 -8.42 -20.32
CA ALA A 296 -22.24 -8.87 -20.50
C ALA A 296 -21.52 -9.16 -19.18
N TRP A 297 -22.10 -8.77 -18.05
CA TRP A 297 -21.48 -8.83 -16.73
C TRP A 297 -22.27 -9.69 -15.74
N LYS A 298 -21.59 -10.37 -14.85
CA LYS A 298 -22.19 -11.14 -13.75
C LYS A 298 -21.25 -11.23 -12.54
N ILE A 299 -21.80 -11.53 -11.37
CA ILE A 299 -21.00 -12.00 -10.23
C ILE A 299 -20.71 -13.50 -10.41
N VAL A 300 -19.49 -13.87 -10.14
CA VAL A 300 -19.04 -15.28 -10.08
C VAL A 300 -18.41 -15.50 -8.70
N THR A 301 -18.68 -16.65 -8.09
CA THR A 301 -18.04 -17.04 -6.83
C THR A 301 -17.28 -18.35 -7.05
N GLU A 302 -15.97 -18.33 -6.84
CA GLU A 302 -15.07 -19.48 -6.94
C GLU A 302 -14.28 -19.60 -5.63
N ASN A 303 -14.28 -20.77 -5.00
CA ASN A 303 -13.51 -21.03 -3.77
C ASN A 303 -13.73 -19.99 -2.65
N GLY A 304 -14.96 -19.51 -2.50
CA GLY A 304 -15.30 -18.47 -1.50
C GLY A 304 -14.88 -17.05 -1.86
N ARG A 305 -14.37 -16.81 -3.06
CA ARG A 305 -14.02 -15.50 -3.61
C ARG A 305 -15.09 -15.07 -4.62
N SER A 306 -15.76 -13.94 -4.35
CA SER A 306 -16.67 -13.29 -5.30
C SER A 306 -15.93 -12.28 -6.15
N PHE A 307 -16.23 -12.22 -7.44
CA PHE A 307 -15.63 -11.26 -8.36
C PHE A 307 -16.61 -10.86 -9.47
N TYR A 308 -16.36 -9.72 -10.10
CA TYR A 308 -17.18 -9.19 -11.20
C TYR A 308 -16.61 -9.61 -12.52
N SER A 309 -17.33 -10.46 -13.23
CA SER A 309 -16.90 -11.09 -14.48
C SER A 309 -17.55 -10.42 -15.70
N LEU A 310 -16.73 -9.91 -16.59
CA LEU A 310 -17.09 -9.60 -17.98
C LEU A 310 -17.05 -10.91 -18.76
N HIS A 311 -18.16 -11.62 -18.82
CA HIS A 311 -18.24 -12.99 -19.36
C HIS A 311 -18.68 -13.05 -20.83
N ALA A 312 -19.14 -11.95 -21.39
CA ALA A 312 -19.63 -11.86 -22.76
C ALA A 312 -19.29 -10.51 -23.39
N LYS A 313 -19.31 -10.47 -24.73
CA LYS A 313 -19.12 -9.25 -25.48
C LYS A 313 -20.35 -8.36 -25.34
N SER A 314 -20.14 -7.06 -25.03
CA SER A 314 -21.20 -6.06 -24.96
C SER A 314 -21.80 -5.76 -26.32
N ASN A 315 -23.11 -5.50 -26.36
CA ASN A 315 -23.81 -4.98 -27.52
C ASN A 315 -23.78 -3.44 -27.62
N TYR A 316 -23.10 -2.76 -26.67
CA TYR A 316 -22.96 -1.31 -26.67
C TYR A 316 -22.23 -0.82 -27.93
N LYS A 317 -22.73 0.24 -28.56
CA LYS A 317 -22.11 0.86 -29.73
C LYS A 317 -21.47 2.19 -29.34
N THR A 318 -20.19 2.31 -29.59
CA THR A 318 -19.46 3.57 -29.38
C THR A 318 -19.60 4.46 -30.60
N LYS A 319 -19.69 5.79 -30.43
CA LYS A 319 -19.72 6.75 -31.53
C LYS A 319 -18.38 6.89 -32.25
N VAL A 320 -17.28 6.72 -31.50
CA VAL A 320 -15.92 6.76 -32.01
C VAL A 320 -15.21 5.44 -31.68
N ARG A 321 -14.15 5.09 -32.40
CA ARG A 321 -13.39 3.86 -32.12
C ARG A 321 -12.76 3.92 -30.69
N SER A 322 -13.37 3.22 -29.78
CA SER A 322 -13.04 3.18 -28.35
C SER A 322 -13.53 1.86 -27.75
N PRO A 323 -13.11 1.48 -26.54
CA PRO A 323 -13.63 0.31 -25.83
C PRO A 323 -15.14 0.35 -25.65
N PHE A 324 -15.81 -0.79 -25.73
CA PHE A 324 -17.26 -0.89 -25.56
C PHE A 324 -17.71 -1.76 -24.38
N ASN A 325 -16.80 -2.56 -23.81
CA ASN A 325 -17.05 -3.29 -22.57
C ASN A 325 -16.59 -2.42 -21.39
N ILE A 326 -17.47 -1.59 -20.86
CA ILE A 326 -17.14 -0.65 -19.78
C ILE A 326 -18.13 -0.85 -18.63
N SER A 327 -17.62 -0.89 -17.41
CA SER A 327 -18.41 -0.74 -16.20
C SER A 327 -17.80 0.36 -15.33
N LEU A 328 -18.57 1.40 -15.03
CA LEU A 328 -18.12 2.56 -14.27
C LEU A 328 -18.54 2.45 -12.82
N LEU A 329 -17.63 2.79 -11.91
CA LEU A 329 -17.94 2.90 -10.49
C LEU A 329 -18.74 4.18 -10.22
N LYS A 330 -19.92 4.06 -9.58
CA LYS A 330 -20.73 5.18 -9.15
C LYS A 330 -20.01 6.04 -8.13
N GLU A 331 -20.27 7.33 -8.12
CA GLU A 331 -19.73 8.30 -7.17
C GLU A 331 -18.18 8.26 -7.03
N SER A 332 -17.49 7.85 -8.08
CA SER A 332 -16.02 7.73 -8.12
C SER A 332 -15.35 8.92 -8.81
N GLU A 333 -15.98 10.10 -8.80
CA GLU A 333 -15.42 11.29 -9.44
C GLU A 333 -14.22 11.83 -8.67
N VAL A 334 -13.02 11.66 -9.24
CA VAL A 334 -11.73 11.96 -8.62
C VAL A 334 -10.80 12.70 -9.59
N GLY A 335 -9.91 13.54 -9.04
CA GLY A 335 -8.82 14.18 -9.79
C GLY A 335 -7.50 13.46 -9.55
N ASP A 336 -6.93 13.68 -8.37
CA ASP A 336 -5.79 12.87 -7.89
C ASP A 336 -6.32 11.56 -7.31
N PHE A 337 -5.72 10.44 -7.72
CA PHE A 337 -6.14 9.13 -7.21
C PHE A 337 -5.05 8.06 -7.36
N VAL A 338 -5.21 7.00 -6.57
CA VAL A 338 -4.60 5.68 -6.77
C VAL A 338 -5.74 4.68 -6.93
N LEU A 339 -5.74 3.92 -8.01
CA LEU A 339 -6.70 2.85 -8.29
C LEU A 339 -5.94 1.53 -8.36
N ASP A 340 -6.22 0.60 -7.46
CA ASP A 340 -5.76 -0.79 -7.52
C ASP A 340 -6.90 -1.68 -7.98
N VAL A 341 -6.60 -2.63 -8.85
CA VAL A 341 -7.55 -3.62 -9.36
C VAL A 341 -6.85 -4.97 -9.49
N ASP A 342 -7.39 -6.01 -8.88
CA ASP A 342 -7.03 -7.38 -9.23
C ASP A 342 -7.83 -7.78 -10.46
N LEU A 343 -7.14 -8.35 -11.46
CA LEU A 343 -7.76 -8.69 -12.73
C LEU A 343 -7.19 -10.00 -13.30
N ARG A 344 -8.02 -10.75 -14.00
CA ARG A 344 -7.67 -12.03 -14.62
C ARG A 344 -8.30 -12.12 -16.01
N SER A 345 -7.49 -12.33 -17.04
CA SER A 345 -8.03 -12.59 -18.38
C SER A 345 -8.58 -14.00 -18.47
N THR A 346 -9.76 -14.17 -19.06
CA THR A 346 -10.46 -15.46 -19.20
C THR A 346 -10.36 -16.07 -20.59
N ILE A 347 -9.70 -15.38 -21.51
CA ILE A 347 -9.55 -15.82 -22.90
C ILE A 347 -8.27 -16.67 -23.08
N LYS A 348 -8.18 -17.35 -24.23
CA LYS A 348 -6.94 -17.98 -24.67
C LYS A 348 -5.89 -16.92 -24.99
N VAL A 349 -4.64 -17.21 -24.64
CA VAL A 349 -3.50 -16.33 -24.88
C VAL A 349 -3.34 -16.02 -26.38
N TYR A 350 -3.37 -14.73 -26.74
CA TYR A 350 -3.03 -14.22 -28.07
C TYR A 350 -2.40 -12.82 -27.99
N GLY A 351 -1.90 -12.27 -29.11
CA GLY A 351 -1.09 -11.04 -29.11
C GLY A 351 -1.80 -9.78 -28.64
N HIS A 352 -3.12 -9.66 -28.89
CA HIS A 352 -3.94 -8.51 -28.50
C HIS A 352 -4.79 -8.76 -27.25
N GLN A 353 -4.57 -9.88 -26.54
CA GLN A 353 -5.22 -10.13 -25.23
C GLN A 353 -5.16 -8.90 -24.36
N ASP A 354 -6.33 -8.41 -23.90
CA ASP A 354 -6.40 -7.18 -23.13
C ASP A 354 -7.45 -7.18 -22.02
N LEU A 355 -7.19 -6.36 -21.01
CA LEU A 355 -8.17 -5.78 -20.12
C LEU A 355 -7.89 -4.29 -19.97
N CYS A 356 -8.91 -3.51 -19.66
CA CYS A 356 -8.84 -2.06 -19.61
C CYS A 356 -9.24 -1.51 -18.24
N LEU A 357 -8.57 -0.43 -17.82
CA LEU A 357 -8.95 0.39 -16.69
C LEU A 357 -9.27 1.80 -17.18
N PHE A 358 -10.41 2.33 -16.77
CA PHE A 358 -10.92 3.63 -17.22
C PHE A 358 -10.78 4.68 -16.12
N PHE A 359 -10.47 5.92 -16.48
CA PHE A 359 -10.38 7.03 -15.54
C PHE A 359 -10.58 8.38 -16.22
N GLY A 360 -10.83 9.42 -15.42
CA GLY A 360 -11.15 10.74 -15.96
C GLY A 360 -12.40 10.72 -16.85
N HIS A 361 -13.29 9.72 -16.66
CA HIS A 361 -14.48 9.54 -17.48
C HIS A 361 -15.53 10.59 -17.14
N GLN A 362 -15.80 11.47 -18.08
CA GLN A 362 -16.81 12.52 -18.00
C GLN A 362 -18.09 12.09 -18.71
N ASP A 363 -17.97 11.51 -19.91
CA ASP A 363 -19.03 10.98 -20.73
C ASP A 363 -18.48 9.95 -21.73
N PRO A 364 -19.31 9.31 -22.59
CA PRO A 364 -18.89 8.27 -23.53
C PRO A 364 -17.83 8.67 -24.57
N GLU A 365 -17.56 9.95 -24.73
CA GLU A 365 -16.61 10.48 -25.73
C GLU A 365 -15.41 11.21 -25.08
N HIS A 366 -15.38 11.33 -23.74
CA HIS A 366 -14.35 12.09 -23.02
C HIS A 366 -13.82 11.30 -21.82
N TYR A 367 -12.70 10.56 -22.00
CA TYR A 367 -12.06 9.79 -20.95
C TYR A 367 -10.66 9.33 -21.32
N TYR A 368 -9.91 8.87 -20.32
CA TYR A 368 -8.71 8.07 -20.50
C TYR A 368 -8.99 6.59 -20.23
N TYR A 369 -8.22 5.73 -20.86
CA TYR A 369 -8.14 4.35 -20.44
C TYR A 369 -6.73 3.77 -20.63
N VAL A 370 -6.41 2.80 -19.77
CA VAL A 370 -5.24 1.96 -19.90
C VAL A 370 -5.64 0.69 -20.61
N HIS A 371 -4.95 0.38 -21.67
CA HIS A 371 -5.08 -0.90 -22.39
C HIS A 371 -3.90 -1.78 -21.97
N LEU A 372 -4.15 -2.80 -21.15
CA LEU A 372 -3.16 -3.76 -20.67
C LEU A 372 -3.03 -4.89 -21.71
N GLY A 373 -2.42 -4.59 -22.85
CA GLY A 373 -2.28 -5.51 -23.96
C GLY A 373 -1.05 -6.39 -23.85
N ARG A 374 -1.14 -7.67 -24.27
CA ARG A 374 -0.03 -8.62 -24.22
C ARG A 374 1.15 -8.18 -25.11
N LYS A 375 0.91 -7.49 -26.21
CA LYS A 375 1.94 -6.88 -27.08
C LYS A 375 1.68 -5.40 -27.25
N ALA A 376 2.76 -4.64 -27.34
CA ALA A 376 2.68 -3.22 -27.61
C ALA A 376 2.67 -2.96 -29.12
N ASP A 377 1.66 -2.24 -29.60
CA ASP A 377 1.58 -1.69 -30.95
C ASP A 377 0.84 -0.35 -30.97
N ALA A 378 0.44 0.16 -32.12
CA ALA A 378 -0.31 1.40 -32.23
C ALA A 378 -1.69 1.35 -31.54
N HIS A 379 -2.21 0.15 -31.26
CA HIS A 379 -3.57 -0.09 -30.79
C HIS A 379 -3.65 -0.80 -29.44
N ALA A 380 -2.55 -1.30 -28.91
CA ALA A 380 -2.50 -2.10 -27.69
C ALA A 380 -1.33 -1.71 -26.77
N ASN A 381 -1.44 -2.10 -25.50
CA ASN A 381 -0.47 -1.84 -24.43
C ASN A 381 -0.04 -0.38 -24.33
N SER A 382 -1.02 0.50 -24.04
CA SER A 382 -0.79 1.94 -23.94
C SER A 382 -1.82 2.63 -23.05
N ILE A 383 -1.53 3.87 -22.68
CA ILE A 383 -2.51 4.81 -22.15
C ILE A 383 -3.12 5.53 -23.35
N PHE A 384 -4.45 5.51 -23.43
CA PHE A 384 -5.21 6.13 -24.51
C PHE A 384 -6.07 7.28 -24.02
N LEU A 385 -6.19 8.28 -24.86
CA LEU A 385 -7.13 9.40 -24.74
C LEU A 385 -8.26 9.22 -25.76
N VAL A 386 -9.51 9.30 -25.30
CA VAL A 386 -10.72 9.49 -26.13
C VAL A 386 -11.22 10.89 -25.86
N ASN A 387 -11.27 11.73 -26.89
CA ASN A 387 -11.67 13.14 -26.78
C ASN A 387 -12.43 13.54 -28.04
N ASN A 388 -13.71 13.13 -28.11
CA ASN A 388 -14.61 13.36 -29.24
C ASN A 388 -14.04 12.93 -30.62
N ALA A 389 -13.10 11.98 -30.58
CA ALA A 389 -12.40 11.45 -31.76
C ALA A 389 -11.95 9.99 -31.47
N PRO A 390 -11.60 9.20 -32.51
CA PRO A 390 -10.99 7.89 -32.30
C PRO A 390 -9.82 7.97 -31.34
N ARG A 391 -9.71 6.94 -30.47
CA ARG A 391 -8.67 6.86 -29.44
C ARG A 391 -7.26 7.16 -29.95
N VAL A 392 -6.47 7.89 -29.17
CA VAL A 392 -5.07 8.22 -29.46
C VAL A 392 -4.19 7.69 -28.34
N SER A 393 -3.11 6.99 -28.70
CA SER A 393 -2.08 6.57 -27.75
C SER A 393 -1.28 7.77 -27.25
N ILE A 394 -1.20 7.96 -25.94
CA ILE A 394 -0.49 9.08 -25.29
C ILE A 394 0.64 8.63 -24.38
N ALA A 395 0.92 7.32 -24.28
CA ALA A 395 2.01 6.83 -23.45
C ALA A 395 3.36 7.36 -23.95
N LYS A 396 4.15 8.00 -23.09
CA LYS A 396 5.51 8.46 -23.36
C LYS A 396 6.52 7.34 -23.19
N THR A 397 6.29 6.47 -22.19
CA THR A 397 7.06 5.23 -22.00
C THR A 397 6.10 4.08 -21.82
N ARG A 398 6.47 2.90 -22.33
CA ARG A 398 5.72 1.65 -22.14
C ARG A 398 6.63 0.44 -22.33
N THR A 399 6.26 -0.67 -21.74
CA THR A 399 6.88 -1.99 -22.00
C THR A 399 6.42 -2.54 -23.35
N ASP A 400 7.11 -3.58 -23.86
CA ASP A 400 6.74 -4.26 -25.11
C ASP A 400 5.44 -5.06 -25.02
N GLY A 401 4.83 -5.09 -23.85
CA GLY A 401 3.57 -5.74 -23.56
C GLY A 401 3.35 -5.89 -22.06
N THR A 402 2.18 -6.38 -21.69
CA THR A 402 1.82 -6.78 -20.34
C THR A 402 2.03 -8.28 -20.18
N ASP A 403 2.71 -8.69 -19.12
CA ASP A 403 3.05 -10.11 -18.87
C ASP A 403 1.87 -10.89 -18.27
N TRP A 404 0.91 -11.24 -19.10
CA TRP A 404 -0.28 -11.98 -18.72
C TRP A 404 0.04 -13.47 -18.47
N SER A 405 -0.34 -13.99 -17.28
CA SER A 405 -0.47 -15.40 -16.99
C SER A 405 -1.96 -15.83 -17.00
N ARG A 406 -2.25 -17.06 -16.58
CA ARG A 406 -3.64 -17.53 -16.35
C ARG A 406 -4.18 -17.20 -14.96
N GLY A 407 -3.33 -16.62 -14.09
CA GLY A 407 -3.67 -16.25 -12.72
C GLY A 407 -4.27 -14.86 -12.59
N TRP A 408 -4.52 -14.50 -11.34
CA TRP A 408 -4.83 -13.13 -10.96
C TRP A 408 -3.58 -12.26 -10.98
N HIS A 409 -3.72 -11.07 -11.50
CA HIS A 409 -2.71 -10.03 -11.57
C HIS A 409 -3.21 -8.78 -10.84
N ARG A 410 -2.31 -7.92 -10.43
CA ARG A 410 -2.66 -6.60 -9.89
C ARG A 410 -2.20 -5.50 -10.82
N ALA A 411 -3.13 -4.62 -11.20
CA ALA A 411 -2.81 -3.37 -11.88
C ALA A 411 -3.07 -2.18 -10.96
N ARG A 412 -2.24 -1.14 -11.09
CA ARG A 412 -2.39 0.14 -10.42
C ARG A 412 -2.33 1.28 -11.41
N ILE A 413 -3.22 2.25 -11.27
CA ILE A 413 -3.09 3.58 -11.88
C ILE A 413 -2.83 4.59 -10.77
N ARG A 414 -1.80 5.41 -10.97
CA ARG A 414 -1.53 6.60 -10.16
C ARG A 414 -1.69 7.84 -11.01
N ARG A 415 -2.53 8.78 -10.56
CA ARG A 415 -2.84 10.04 -11.24
C ARG A 415 -2.54 11.22 -10.34
N GLU A 416 -1.79 12.20 -10.87
CA GLU A 416 -1.59 13.52 -10.31
C GLU A 416 -2.17 14.55 -11.30
N ALA A 417 -3.36 15.07 -11.03
CA ALA A 417 -4.08 15.92 -11.97
C ALA A 417 -3.38 17.27 -12.22
N ALA A 418 -2.79 17.86 -11.18
CA ALA A 418 -2.10 19.16 -11.29
C ALA A 418 -0.86 19.10 -12.20
N SER A 419 -0.05 18.06 -12.09
CA SER A 419 1.11 17.83 -12.96
C SER A 419 0.71 17.22 -14.30
N GLY A 420 -0.42 16.52 -14.35
CA GLY A 420 -0.86 15.70 -15.47
C GLY A 420 -0.21 14.31 -15.49
N LYS A 421 0.57 13.95 -14.48
CA LYS A 421 1.30 12.68 -14.43
C LYS A 421 0.35 11.50 -14.31
N ILE A 422 0.61 10.46 -15.12
CA ILE A 422 -0.11 9.18 -15.11
C ILE A 422 0.96 8.08 -15.11
N GLU A 423 0.89 7.18 -14.16
CA GLU A 423 1.74 6.00 -14.04
C GLU A 423 0.87 4.76 -13.93
N VAL A 424 1.23 3.72 -14.67
CA VAL A 424 0.54 2.42 -14.67
C VAL A 424 1.51 1.34 -14.26
N TYR A 425 1.10 0.49 -13.34
CA TYR A 425 1.88 -0.62 -12.81
C TYR A 425 1.12 -1.93 -13.03
N PHE A 426 1.86 -3.04 -13.15
CA PHE A 426 1.30 -4.38 -13.29
C PHE A 426 2.20 -5.36 -12.54
N ASP A 427 1.68 -6.03 -11.55
CA ASP A 427 2.33 -6.93 -10.58
C ASP A 427 3.48 -6.29 -9.80
N ASP A 428 4.46 -5.69 -10.46
CA ASP A 428 5.50 -4.89 -9.81
C ASP A 428 4.99 -3.46 -9.53
N MET A 429 4.57 -3.20 -8.30
CA MET A 429 4.08 -1.89 -7.87
C MET A 429 5.19 -0.83 -7.69
N GLN A 430 6.44 -1.14 -8.04
CA GLN A 430 7.59 -0.24 -7.92
C GLN A 430 8.05 0.34 -9.26
N LYS A 431 7.91 -0.42 -10.32
CA LYS A 431 8.31 -0.01 -11.66
C LYS A 431 7.08 0.14 -12.56
N PRO A 432 6.73 1.36 -12.97
CA PRO A 432 5.61 1.54 -13.88
C PRO A 432 5.91 0.89 -15.23
N ILE A 433 4.93 0.19 -15.77
CA ILE A 433 4.97 -0.38 -17.12
C ILE A 433 4.62 0.64 -18.20
N MET A 434 3.90 1.71 -17.84
CA MET A 434 3.56 2.82 -18.75
C MET A 434 3.58 4.14 -17.98
N THR A 435 4.04 5.21 -18.62
CA THR A 435 3.96 6.58 -18.09
C THR A 435 3.57 7.58 -19.17
N THR A 436 2.88 8.65 -18.74
CA THR A 436 2.65 9.83 -19.58
C THR A 436 2.42 11.08 -18.71
N VAL A 437 2.33 12.22 -19.36
CA VAL A 437 1.88 13.50 -18.79
C VAL A 437 0.83 14.09 -19.72
N ASP A 438 -0.40 14.17 -19.25
CA ASP A 438 -1.53 14.76 -19.97
C ASP A 438 -2.50 15.45 -19.00
N LYS A 439 -3.07 16.58 -19.40
CA LYS A 439 -3.95 17.42 -18.58
C LYS A 439 -5.32 17.64 -19.22
N THR A 440 -5.65 16.90 -20.25
CA THR A 440 -6.92 17.09 -20.99
C THR A 440 -8.13 16.94 -20.06
N PHE A 441 -8.16 15.86 -19.25
CA PHE A 441 -9.17 15.69 -18.21
C PHE A 441 -8.52 15.68 -16.84
N THR A 442 -8.89 16.64 -16.01
CA THR A 442 -8.32 16.79 -14.65
C THR A 442 -9.09 16.00 -13.60
N HIS A 443 -10.27 15.48 -13.93
CA HIS A 443 -11.12 14.67 -13.06
C HIS A 443 -12.09 13.83 -13.88
N GLY A 444 -12.75 12.90 -13.22
CA GLY A 444 -13.80 12.06 -13.78
C GLY A 444 -13.95 10.76 -13.01
N ARG A 445 -14.87 9.90 -13.48
CA ARG A 445 -15.14 8.59 -12.88
C ARG A 445 -14.06 7.59 -13.25
N VAL A 446 -13.96 6.52 -12.45
CA VAL A 446 -13.12 5.35 -12.76
C VAL A 446 -13.98 4.16 -13.17
N GLY A 447 -13.38 3.20 -13.87
CA GLY A 447 -14.07 1.99 -14.32
C GLY A 447 -13.13 0.88 -14.72
N ILE A 448 -13.73 -0.25 -15.05
CA ILE A 448 -13.07 -1.49 -15.50
C ILE A 448 -13.71 -2.00 -16.78
N GLY A 449 -13.02 -2.87 -17.51
CA GLY A 449 -13.55 -3.53 -18.70
C GLY A 449 -12.49 -4.03 -19.66
N SER A 450 -12.83 -4.04 -20.95
CA SER A 450 -11.90 -4.42 -22.01
C SER A 450 -12.21 -3.69 -23.31
N PHE A 451 -11.36 -3.81 -24.31
CA PHE A 451 -11.71 -3.35 -25.64
C PHE A 451 -12.74 -4.33 -26.25
N ASP A 452 -12.41 -5.62 -26.32
CA ASP A 452 -13.29 -6.65 -26.87
C ASP A 452 -13.12 -8.06 -26.25
N ASP A 453 -12.26 -8.21 -25.27
CA ASP A 453 -12.00 -9.47 -24.56
C ASP A 453 -12.89 -9.66 -23.32
N THR A 454 -12.78 -10.83 -22.70
CA THR A 454 -13.45 -11.15 -21.43
C THR A 454 -12.45 -11.30 -20.30
N GLY A 455 -12.89 -11.02 -19.07
CA GLY A 455 -12.05 -11.12 -17.89
C GLY A 455 -12.79 -10.87 -16.58
N ASP A 456 -12.10 -11.16 -15.50
CA ASP A 456 -12.59 -11.06 -14.14
C ASP A 456 -11.89 -9.93 -13.39
N PHE A 457 -12.63 -9.24 -12.53
CA PHE A 457 -12.15 -8.09 -11.76
C PHE A 457 -12.56 -8.22 -10.31
N ASP A 458 -11.63 -7.90 -9.40
CA ASP A 458 -11.85 -8.00 -7.96
C ASP A 458 -10.92 -7.07 -7.17
N ALA A 459 -11.11 -7.05 -5.84
CA ALA A 459 -10.28 -6.32 -4.89
C ALA A 459 -9.99 -4.87 -5.32
N ILE A 460 -11.02 -4.20 -5.90
CA ILE A 460 -10.88 -2.85 -6.42
C ILE A 460 -10.80 -1.87 -5.25
N ARG A 461 -9.73 -1.11 -5.20
CA ARG A 461 -9.53 -0.07 -4.20
C ARG A 461 -9.25 1.27 -4.87
N LEU A 462 -10.08 2.25 -4.57
CA LEU A 462 -9.92 3.62 -5.03
C LEU A 462 -9.60 4.53 -3.86
N TRP A 463 -8.40 5.08 -3.85
CA TRP A 463 -8.04 6.19 -2.98
C TRP A 463 -8.06 7.48 -3.78
N GLY A 464 -8.66 8.52 -3.22
CA GLY A 464 -8.74 9.79 -3.90
C GLY A 464 -9.42 10.87 -3.07
N LYS A 465 -9.52 12.06 -3.65
CA LYS A 465 -10.30 13.15 -3.10
C LYS A 465 -11.55 13.33 -3.96
N LYS A 466 -12.73 13.04 -3.39
CA LYS A 466 -14.00 13.28 -4.11
C LYS A 466 -14.06 14.73 -4.57
N ILE A 467 -14.34 14.93 -5.84
CA ILE A 467 -14.66 16.25 -6.37
C ILE A 467 -16.15 16.49 -6.15
N LYS A 468 -16.47 17.53 -5.39
CA LYS A 468 -17.86 17.96 -5.23
C LYS A 468 -18.33 18.51 -6.57
N LYS A 469 -19.39 17.94 -7.15
CA LYS A 469 -20.08 18.58 -8.28
C LYS A 469 -20.46 20.00 -7.81
N ARG A 470 -19.97 21.02 -8.50
CA ARG A 470 -20.57 22.36 -8.36
C ARG A 470 -22.02 22.23 -8.81
N LYS A 471 -22.95 22.53 -7.90
CA LYS A 471 -24.37 22.65 -8.20
C LYS A 471 -24.60 23.74 -9.24
#